data_a704359e27e3d525b57b37d18143bd43
#
_entry.id   a704359e27e3d525b57b37d18143bd43
#
_cell.length_a   1.000
_cell.length_b   1.000
_cell.length_c   1.000
_cell.angle_alpha   90.00
_cell.angle_beta   90.00
_cell.angle_gamma   90.00
#
_symmetry.space_group_name_H-M   'P 1'
#
loop_
_entity.id
_entity.type
_entity.pdbx_description
1 polymer ?
#
loop_
_entity_poly.entity_id
_entity_poly.type
_entity_poly.pdbx_seq_one_letter_code
_entity_poly.pdbx_strand_id
1 'polypeptide(L)'
;MNLARPFRRLVSCAFKSWLTVRSLLPKQKCQTFSKSGSQKGAQIERIFVINLDRAPSRWSNMQQELRRILDSSGDELLNLTDRHVAVDANEFLVDPSKDDDIDPFYTLGDQLFVEPQPLVFPTKFELNFPIRMSRAEIAVARSHINVWRQIVASNYAFALILEDDVWFHNRFSKNLDQAWDEV
;
A
#
# COMPACT_ATOMS: atom_id res chain seq x y z
N MET A 1 -4.27 -19.27 -33.58
CA MET A 1 -2.84 -19.48 -33.27
C MET A 1 -2.46 -18.56 -32.12
N ASN A 2 -2.18 -19.13 -30.94
CA ASN A 2 -2.06 -18.38 -29.68
C ASN A 2 -0.61 -17.88 -29.48
N LEU A 3 -0.29 -16.68 -29.95
CA LEU A 3 1.02 -16.02 -29.81
C LEU A 3 1.30 -15.44 -28.41
N ALA A 4 0.40 -15.63 -27.45
CA ALA A 4 0.49 -15.02 -26.12
C ALA A 4 1.39 -15.77 -25.10
N ARG A 5 1.75 -17.04 -25.34
CA ARG A 5 2.53 -17.84 -24.38
C ARG A 5 4.03 -17.51 -24.29
N PRO A 6 4.77 -17.24 -25.38
CA PRO A 6 6.21 -16.95 -25.27
C PRO A 6 6.46 -15.55 -24.63
N PHE A 7 5.59 -14.57 -24.89
CA PHE A 7 5.74 -13.22 -24.36
C PHE A 7 5.59 -13.18 -22.83
N ARG A 8 4.60 -13.91 -22.29
CA ARG A 8 4.43 -14.03 -20.82
C ARG A 8 5.62 -14.70 -20.12
N ARG A 9 6.29 -15.66 -20.77
CA ARG A 9 7.50 -16.32 -20.21
C ARG A 9 8.70 -15.36 -20.20
N LEU A 10 8.90 -14.58 -21.25
CA LEU A 10 10.00 -13.60 -21.32
C LEU A 10 9.81 -12.48 -20.29
N VAL A 11 8.62 -11.95 -20.14
CA VAL A 11 8.31 -10.93 -19.12
C VAL A 11 8.49 -11.49 -17.71
N SER A 12 8.05 -12.72 -17.44
CA SER A 12 8.24 -13.39 -16.15
C SER A 12 9.72 -13.66 -15.83
N CYS A 13 10.53 -14.02 -16.84
CA CYS A 13 11.95 -14.26 -16.66
C CYS A 13 12.71 -12.94 -16.41
N ALA A 14 12.42 -11.90 -17.18
CA ALA A 14 12.98 -10.56 -17.00
C ALA A 14 12.62 -9.97 -15.63
N PHE A 15 11.37 -10.15 -15.19
CA PHE A 15 10.90 -9.70 -13.89
C PHE A 15 11.59 -10.43 -12.72
N LYS A 16 11.77 -11.75 -12.82
CA LYS A 16 12.52 -12.54 -11.82
C LYS A 16 13.99 -12.13 -11.75
N SER A 17 14.62 -11.90 -12.89
CA SER A 17 16.01 -11.42 -12.96
C SER A 17 16.15 -10.03 -12.37
N TRP A 18 15.18 -9.13 -12.61
CA TRP A 18 15.15 -7.80 -12.03
C TRP A 18 14.98 -7.84 -10.50
N LEU A 19 14.12 -8.70 -9.97
CA LEU A 19 13.97 -8.93 -8.53
C LEU A 19 15.27 -9.43 -7.88
N THR A 20 15.97 -10.35 -8.54
CA THR A 20 17.26 -10.86 -8.06
C THR A 20 18.30 -9.75 -8.02
N VAL A 21 18.37 -8.90 -9.04
CA VAL A 21 19.28 -7.73 -9.06
C VAL A 21 18.91 -6.75 -7.93
N ARG A 22 17.62 -6.51 -7.68
CA ARG A 22 17.18 -5.63 -6.58
C ARG A 22 17.61 -6.15 -5.21
N SER A 23 17.60 -7.46 -4.99
CA SER A 23 18.04 -8.04 -3.71
C SER A 23 19.53 -7.82 -3.42
N LEU A 24 20.32 -7.51 -4.44
CA LEU A 24 21.76 -7.18 -4.31
C LEU A 24 22.01 -5.69 -4.04
N LEU A 25 20.99 -4.84 -4.10
CA LEU A 25 21.16 -3.42 -3.78
C LEU A 25 21.50 -3.25 -2.28
N PRO A 26 22.33 -2.25 -1.93
CA PRO A 26 22.68 -2.01 -0.55
C PRO A 26 21.44 -1.69 0.28
N LYS A 27 21.41 -2.19 1.51
CA LYS A 27 20.34 -1.89 2.47
C LYS A 27 20.35 -0.39 2.79
N GLN A 28 19.16 0.17 2.94
CA GLN A 28 18.97 1.55 3.36
C GLN A 28 18.60 1.57 4.85
N LYS A 29 19.10 2.54 5.60
CA LYS A 29 18.68 2.75 7.00
C LYS A 29 17.76 3.97 7.08
N CYS A 30 16.64 3.83 7.74
CA CYS A 30 15.61 4.85 7.90
C CYS A 30 15.40 5.16 9.38
N GLN A 31 15.59 6.41 9.78
CA GLN A 31 15.47 6.83 11.18
C GLN A 31 14.01 7.03 11.61
N THR A 32 13.11 7.23 10.65
CA THR A 32 11.68 7.41 10.88
C THR A 32 11.00 6.16 11.47
N PHE A 33 11.59 4.97 11.27
CA PHE A 33 11.06 3.73 11.85
C PHE A 33 11.78 3.34 13.13
N SER A 34 11.01 2.93 14.14
CA SER A 34 11.56 2.44 15.40
C SER A 34 10.64 1.41 16.06
N LYS A 35 11.20 0.49 16.82
CA LYS A 35 10.42 -0.35 17.74
C LYS A 35 9.88 0.51 18.88
N SER A 36 8.64 0.24 19.29
CA SER A 36 7.97 0.90 20.41
C SER A 36 8.88 1.01 21.65
N GLY A 37 8.98 2.21 22.21
CA GLY A 37 9.75 2.49 23.43
C GLY A 37 11.18 3.01 23.24
N SER A 38 11.66 3.19 22.02
CA SER A 38 13.01 3.69 21.73
C SER A 38 13.00 5.16 21.32
N GLN A 39 13.22 6.04 22.28
CA GLN A 39 13.61 7.44 22.17
C GLN A 39 12.59 8.51 21.72
N LYS A 40 12.90 9.76 22.19
CA LYS A 40 12.24 11.03 22.00
C LYS A 40 12.05 11.37 20.52
N GLY A 41 10.84 11.22 20.03
CA GLY A 41 10.43 11.66 18.70
C GLY A 41 9.27 10.81 18.19
N ALA A 42 8.40 11.41 17.41
CA ALA A 42 7.38 10.67 16.68
C ALA A 42 8.08 9.73 15.68
N GLN A 43 7.84 8.44 15.76
CA GLN A 43 8.40 7.43 14.86
C GLN A 43 7.31 6.46 14.45
N ILE A 44 7.45 5.87 13.25
CA ILE A 44 6.53 4.82 12.78
C ILE A 44 6.91 3.51 13.49
N GLU A 45 5.98 2.99 14.28
CA GLU A 45 6.19 1.83 15.14
C GLU A 45 5.71 0.54 14.49
N ARG A 46 4.81 0.63 13.51
CA ARG A 46 4.22 -0.53 12.85
C ARG A 46 3.94 -0.26 11.38
N ILE A 47 4.08 -1.31 10.57
CA ILE A 47 3.74 -1.32 9.14
C ILE A 47 2.65 -2.36 8.92
N PHE A 48 1.56 -1.99 8.26
CA PHE A 48 0.53 -2.91 7.82
C PHE A 48 0.59 -3.03 6.30
N VAL A 49 0.71 -4.24 5.79
CA VAL A 49 0.68 -4.51 4.34
C VAL A 49 -0.62 -5.23 4.00
N ILE A 50 -1.46 -4.57 3.22
CA ILE A 50 -2.71 -5.12 2.73
C ILE A 50 -2.40 -6.03 1.54
N ASN A 51 -2.75 -7.32 1.65
CA ASN A 51 -2.46 -8.31 0.61
C ASN A 51 -3.58 -9.36 0.52
N LEU A 52 -4.04 -9.65 -0.69
CA LEU A 52 -4.99 -10.73 -0.97
C LEU A 52 -4.38 -12.11 -0.74
N ASP A 53 -5.12 -13.02 -0.11
CA ASP A 53 -4.64 -14.39 0.13
C ASP A 53 -4.33 -15.16 -1.16
N ARG A 54 -5.06 -14.88 -2.23
CA ARG A 54 -4.81 -15.46 -3.56
C ARG A 54 -3.60 -14.88 -4.30
N ALA A 55 -2.91 -13.89 -3.71
CA ALA A 55 -1.74 -13.22 -4.29
C ALA A 55 -0.45 -13.43 -3.47
N PRO A 56 -0.04 -14.69 -3.14
CA PRO A 56 1.11 -14.95 -2.27
C PRO A 56 2.43 -14.49 -2.89
N SER A 57 2.53 -14.43 -4.21
CA SER A 57 3.73 -13.91 -4.89
C SER A 57 3.94 -12.40 -4.66
N ARG A 58 2.86 -11.61 -4.59
CA ARG A 58 2.95 -10.18 -4.28
C ARG A 58 3.44 -9.98 -2.85
N TRP A 59 2.91 -10.75 -1.89
CA TRP A 59 3.42 -10.77 -0.53
C TRP A 59 4.91 -11.12 -0.45
N SER A 60 5.35 -12.16 -1.18
CA SER A 60 6.77 -12.54 -1.23
C SER A 60 7.66 -11.42 -1.77
N ASN A 61 7.20 -10.69 -2.79
CA ASN A 61 7.93 -9.53 -3.33
C ASN A 61 8.00 -8.40 -2.30
N MET A 62 6.88 -8.11 -1.62
CA MET A 62 6.83 -7.08 -0.58
C MET A 62 7.77 -7.40 0.58
N GLN A 63 7.83 -8.67 1.02
CA GLN A 63 8.79 -9.09 2.03
C GLN A 63 10.26 -8.83 1.61
N GLN A 64 10.59 -9.02 0.33
CA GLN A 64 11.93 -8.72 -0.18
C GLN A 64 12.24 -7.22 -0.14
N GLU A 65 11.27 -6.37 -0.49
CA GLU A 65 11.43 -4.91 -0.39
C GLU A 65 11.62 -4.46 1.06
N LEU A 66 10.82 -4.98 1.99
CA LEU A 66 10.90 -4.63 3.41
C LEU A 66 12.22 -5.08 4.06
N ARG A 67 12.82 -6.19 3.61
CA ARG A 67 14.15 -6.63 4.08
C ARG A 67 15.30 -5.73 3.65
N ARG A 68 15.09 -4.90 2.63
CA ARG A 68 16.12 -3.99 2.11
C ARG A 68 16.24 -2.70 2.93
N ILE A 69 15.28 -2.43 3.77
CA ILE A 69 15.25 -1.22 4.59
C ILE A 69 15.38 -1.62 6.05
N LEU A 70 16.27 -0.93 6.74
CA LEU A 70 16.51 -1.11 8.16
C LEU A 70 15.87 0.03 8.95
N ASP A 71 15.38 -0.26 10.12
CA ASP A 71 14.91 0.72 11.08
C ASP A 71 16.07 1.48 11.76
N SER A 72 15.76 2.37 12.68
CA SER A 72 16.73 3.15 13.46
C SER A 72 17.67 2.27 14.29
N SER A 73 17.27 1.06 14.67
CA SER A 73 18.06 0.08 15.40
C SER A 73 18.95 -0.77 14.49
N GLY A 74 18.64 -0.82 13.19
CA GLY A 74 19.34 -1.66 12.22
C GLY A 74 18.65 -3.00 11.94
N ASP A 75 17.42 -3.18 12.43
CA ASP A 75 16.58 -4.33 12.13
C ASP A 75 15.82 -4.14 10.81
N GLU A 76 15.52 -5.22 10.13
CA GLU A 76 14.75 -5.17 8.88
C GLU A 76 13.31 -4.67 9.13
N LEU A 77 12.76 -3.79 8.27
CA LEU A 77 11.39 -3.31 8.41
C LEU A 77 10.36 -4.44 8.37
N LEU A 78 10.70 -5.59 7.79
CA LEU A 78 9.85 -6.78 7.83
C LEU A 78 9.52 -7.18 9.29
N ASN A 79 10.41 -6.95 10.24
CA ASN A 79 10.20 -7.25 11.68
C ASN A 79 9.17 -6.30 12.34
N LEU A 80 8.90 -5.14 11.73
CA LEU A 80 7.87 -4.18 12.14
C LEU A 80 6.57 -4.35 11.35
N THR A 81 6.48 -5.36 10.47
CA THR A 81 5.41 -5.49 9.50
C THR A 81 4.44 -6.59 9.86
N ASP A 82 3.16 -6.25 9.86
CA ASP A 82 2.04 -7.20 9.89
C ASP A 82 1.38 -7.28 8.51
N ARG A 83 1.18 -8.50 8.02
CA ARG A 83 0.35 -8.73 6.86
C ARG A 83 -1.12 -8.66 7.26
N HIS A 84 -1.87 -7.78 6.61
CA HIS A 84 -3.32 -7.72 6.73
C HIS A 84 -3.96 -8.39 5.53
N VAL A 85 -4.84 -9.38 5.78
CA VAL A 85 -5.55 -10.08 4.71
C VAL A 85 -6.58 -9.13 4.12
N ALA A 86 -6.41 -8.80 2.85
CA ALA A 86 -7.32 -7.92 2.11
C ALA A 86 -8.68 -8.61 1.89
N VAL A 87 -9.73 -7.82 1.88
CA VAL A 87 -11.07 -8.28 1.47
C VAL A 87 -11.05 -8.61 -0.02
N ASP A 88 -11.42 -9.83 -0.40
CA ASP A 88 -11.52 -10.20 -1.81
C ASP A 88 -12.91 -9.88 -2.37
N ALA A 89 -12.96 -9.04 -3.38
CA ALA A 89 -14.21 -8.68 -4.07
C ALA A 89 -14.97 -9.88 -4.66
N ASN A 90 -14.27 -11.00 -4.91
CA ASN A 90 -14.89 -12.23 -5.40
C ASN A 90 -15.63 -13.01 -4.30
N GLU A 91 -15.31 -12.76 -3.03
CA GLU A 91 -15.89 -13.44 -1.87
C GLU A 91 -17.09 -12.71 -1.26
N PHE A 92 -17.48 -11.57 -1.81
CA PHE A 92 -18.71 -10.90 -1.36
C PHE A 92 -19.94 -11.76 -1.61
N LEU A 93 -20.51 -12.31 -0.54
CA LEU A 93 -21.74 -13.10 -0.54
C LEU A 93 -23.00 -12.23 -0.62
N VAL A 94 -22.89 -10.96 -0.22
CA VAL A 94 -23.99 -9.98 -0.20
C VAL A 94 -23.61 -8.79 -1.08
N ASP A 95 -24.61 -8.05 -1.58
CA ASP A 95 -24.35 -6.79 -2.31
C ASP A 95 -23.54 -5.83 -1.40
N PRO A 96 -22.29 -5.51 -1.75
CA PRO A 96 -21.44 -4.66 -0.93
C PRO A 96 -21.96 -3.22 -0.82
N SER A 97 -22.94 -2.80 -1.65
CA SER A 97 -23.60 -1.51 -1.54
C SER A 97 -24.50 -1.35 -0.30
N LYS A 98 -24.69 -2.42 0.46
CA LYS A 98 -25.40 -2.42 1.75
C LYS A 98 -24.48 -2.38 2.95
N ASP A 99 -23.24 -2.00 2.74
CA ASP A 99 -22.25 -1.84 3.79
C ASP A 99 -22.47 -0.51 4.51
N ASP A 100 -22.81 -0.55 5.79
CA ASP A 100 -23.10 0.65 6.60
C ASP A 100 -21.87 1.56 6.80
N ASP A 101 -20.66 1.06 6.55
CA ASP A 101 -19.40 1.81 6.72
C ASP A 101 -18.90 2.49 5.43
N ILE A 102 -19.46 2.14 4.26
CA ILE A 102 -18.97 2.61 2.97
C ILE A 102 -20.13 3.12 2.13
N ASP A 103 -20.13 4.42 1.83
CA ASP A 103 -21.00 4.95 0.79
C ASP A 103 -20.56 4.37 -0.56
N PRO A 104 -21.45 3.65 -1.27
CA PRO A 104 -21.10 3.07 -2.56
C PRO A 104 -20.98 4.08 -3.71
N PHE A 105 -21.09 5.37 -3.43
CA PHE A 105 -20.99 6.44 -4.41
C PHE A 105 -19.93 7.46 -3.98
N TYR A 106 -19.22 7.98 -4.97
CA TYR A 106 -18.37 9.16 -4.87
C TYR A 106 -18.66 10.08 -6.06
N THR A 107 -18.14 11.29 -6.04
CA THR A 107 -18.32 12.24 -7.15
C THR A 107 -17.00 12.44 -7.92
N LEU A 108 -17.11 12.96 -9.14
CA LEU A 108 -15.91 13.39 -9.89
C LEU A 108 -15.14 14.47 -9.11
N GLY A 109 -15.83 15.32 -8.35
CA GLY A 109 -15.22 16.32 -7.47
C GLY A 109 -14.35 15.67 -6.39
N ASP A 110 -14.85 14.61 -5.73
CA ASP A 110 -14.09 13.87 -4.72
C ASP A 110 -12.84 13.25 -5.33
N GLN A 111 -12.97 12.62 -6.48
CA GLN A 111 -11.84 12.02 -7.18
C GLN A 111 -10.77 13.06 -7.54
N LEU A 112 -11.17 14.20 -8.07
CA LEU A 112 -10.24 15.27 -8.44
C LEU A 112 -9.62 15.97 -7.24
N PHE A 113 -10.25 15.91 -6.07
CA PHE A 113 -9.67 16.39 -4.82
C PHE A 113 -8.51 15.50 -4.37
N VAL A 114 -8.68 14.18 -4.48
CA VAL A 114 -7.65 13.19 -4.09
C VAL A 114 -6.55 13.07 -5.15
N GLU A 115 -6.95 13.06 -6.43
CA GLU A 115 -6.06 12.91 -7.59
C GLU A 115 -6.22 14.09 -8.56
N PRO A 116 -5.63 15.25 -8.26
CA PRO A 116 -5.76 16.43 -9.12
C PRO A 116 -5.28 16.17 -10.55
N GLN A 117 -6.16 16.41 -11.51
CA GLN A 117 -5.86 16.29 -12.93
C GLN A 117 -5.70 17.69 -13.55
N PRO A 118 -4.47 18.18 -13.79
CA PRO A 118 -4.25 19.57 -14.21
C PRO A 118 -4.86 19.91 -15.59
N LEU A 119 -5.20 18.90 -16.40
CA LEU A 119 -5.83 19.07 -17.70
C LEU A 119 -7.38 19.01 -17.64
N VAL A 120 -7.95 18.73 -16.49
CA VAL A 120 -9.41 18.72 -16.31
C VAL A 120 -9.88 20.12 -15.94
N PHE A 121 -10.78 20.68 -16.76
CA PHE A 121 -11.42 21.98 -16.49
C PHE A 121 -12.77 21.75 -15.83
N PRO A 122 -12.92 22.05 -14.51
CA PRO A 122 -14.15 21.78 -13.76
C PRO A 122 -15.41 22.34 -14.41
N THR A 123 -15.31 23.48 -15.11
CA THR A 123 -16.44 24.14 -15.80
C THR A 123 -17.02 23.34 -16.98
N LYS A 124 -16.32 22.29 -17.44
CA LYS A 124 -16.78 21.43 -18.54
C LYS A 124 -17.38 20.11 -18.07
N PHE A 125 -17.33 19.84 -16.77
CA PHE A 125 -17.76 18.59 -16.18
C PHE A 125 -18.73 18.83 -15.03
N GLU A 126 -19.72 17.96 -14.91
CA GLU A 126 -20.60 17.93 -13.75
C GLU A 126 -19.88 17.26 -12.57
N LEU A 127 -19.24 18.09 -11.72
CA LEU A 127 -18.41 17.59 -10.61
C LEU A 127 -19.19 16.79 -9.59
N ASN A 128 -20.48 17.05 -9.43
CA ASN A 128 -21.35 16.39 -8.46
C ASN A 128 -22.03 15.13 -9.02
N PHE A 129 -21.68 14.72 -10.25
CA PHE A 129 -22.24 13.49 -10.82
C PHE A 129 -21.83 12.28 -9.98
N PRO A 130 -22.80 11.48 -9.46
CA PRO A 130 -22.51 10.33 -8.64
C PRO A 130 -21.92 9.20 -9.49
N ILE A 131 -20.75 8.71 -9.05
CA ILE A 131 -20.07 7.57 -9.65
C ILE A 131 -20.20 6.40 -8.67
N ARG A 132 -20.75 5.29 -9.14
CA ARG A 132 -20.88 4.10 -8.30
C ARG A 132 -19.57 3.35 -8.24
N MET A 133 -19.13 3.04 -7.02
CA MET A 133 -17.96 2.18 -6.77
C MET A 133 -18.18 0.77 -7.31
N SER A 134 -17.16 0.23 -7.93
CA SER A 134 -17.09 -1.18 -8.27
C SER A 134 -16.94 -2.03 -7.01
N ARG A 135 -17.22 -3.34 -7.12
CA ARG A 135 -16.99 -4.28 -6.01
C ARG A 135 -15.52 -4.30 -5.56
N ALA A 136 -14.60 -4.11 -6.49
CA ALA A 136 -13.16 -4.06 -6.17
C ALA A 136 -12.81 -2.82 -5.35
N GLU A 137 -13.33 -1.64 -5.72
CA GLU A 137 -13.10 -0.40 -4.96
C GLU A 137 -13.68 -0.49 -3.54
N ILE A 138 -14.88 -1.05 -3.39
CA ILE A 138 -15.48 -1.30 -2.06
C ILE A 138 -14.62 -2.27 -1.24
N ALA A 139 -14.08 -3.33 -1.86
CA ALA A 139 -13.20 -4.28 -1.19
C ALA A 139 -11.89 -3.62 -0.70
N VAL A 140 -11.30 -2.74 -1.53
CA VAL A 140 -10.13 -1.95 -1.14
C VAL A 140 -10.46 -1.03 0.03
N ALA A 141 -11.53 -0.24 -0.06
CA ALA A 141 -11.96 0.63 1.02
C ALA A 141 -12.20 -0.14 2.33
N ARG A 142 -12.88 -1.28 2.26
CA ARG A 142 -13.12 -2.15 3.43
C ARG A 142 -11.79 -2.67 4.02
N SER A 143 -10.84 -3.04 3.20
CA SER A 143 -9.52 -3.49 3.67
C SER A 143 -8.82 -2.38 4.45
N HIS A 144 -8.83 -1.15 3.95
CA HIS A 144 -8.25 0.00 4.66
C HIS A 144 -8.99 0.31 5.96
N ILE A 145 -10.32 0.31 5.97
CA ILE A 145 -11.13 0.52 7.19
C ILE A 145 -10.78 -0.53 8.25
N ASN A 146 -10.61 -1.79 7.86
CA ASN A 146 -10.24 -2.85 8.79
C ASN A 146 -8.85 -2.62 9.40
N VAL A 147 -7.87 -2.16 8.61
CA VAL A 147 -6.54 -1.78 9.11
C VAL A 147 -6.65 -0.58 10.05
N TRP A 148 -7.40 0.46 9.71
CA TRP A 148 -7.61 1.63 10.59
C TRP A 148 -8.21 1.23 11.92
N ARG A 149 -9.21 0.34 11.94
CA ARG A 149 -9.78 -0.20 13.18
C ARG A 149 -8.74 -0.93 14.02
N GLN A 150 -7.86 -1.70 13.38
CA GLN A 150 -6.77 -2.40 14.05
C GLN A 150 -5.77 -1.40 14.65
N ILE A 151 -5.40 -0.34 13.92
CA ILE A 151 -4.51 0.72 14.41
C ILE A 151 -5.13 1.44 15.61
N VAL A 152 -6.41 1.84 15.50
CA VAL A 152 -7.13 2.51 16.60
C VAL A 152 -7.22 1.62 17.85
N ALA A 153 -7.37 0.31 17.70
CA ALA A 153 -7.40 -0.63 18.82
C ALA A 153 -5.99 -0.91 19.40
N SER A 154 -4.94 -0.50 18.71
CA SER A 154 -3.55 -0.61 19.18
C SER A 154 -3.11 0.69 19.87
N ASN A 155 -1.96 0.64 20.54
CA ASN A 155 -1.36 1.82 21.19
C ASN A 155 -0.24 2.43 20.35
N TYR A 156 -0.21 2.21 19.03
CA TYR A 156 0.79 2.82 18.16
C TYR A 156 0.51 4.30 17.97
N ALA A 157 1.53 5.13 18.15
CA ALA A 157 1.41 6.56 17.87
C ALA A 157 1.32 6.81 16.34
N PHE A 158 2.13 6.08 15.57
CA PHE A 158 2.14 6.15 14.13
C PHE A 158 2.28 4.75 13.52
N ALA A 159 1.51 4.50 12.46
CA ALA A 159 1.58 3.30 11.65
C ALA A 159 1.60 3.65 10.17
N LEU A 160 2.35 2.89 9.38
CA LEU A 160 2.37 2.99 7.92
C LEU A 160 1.48 1.90 7.33
N ILE A 161 0.60 2.26 6.40
CA ILE A 161 -0.22 1.32 5.63
C ILE A 161 0.33 1.27 4.22
N LEU A 162 0.56 0.08 3.70
CA LEU A 162 1.04 -0.17 2.34
C LEU A 162 0.13 -1.19 1.64
N GLU A 163 0.01 -1.06 0.34
CA GLU A 163 -0.51 -2.12 -0.53
C GLU A 163 0.64 -3.04 -0.98
N ASP A 164 0.32 -4.23 -1.45
CA ASP A 164 1.29 -5.28 -1.76
C ASP A 164 2.00 -5.12 -3.12
N ASP A 165 1.79 -4.01 -3.82
CA ASP A 165 2.42 -3.65 -5.09
C ASP A 165 3.38 -2.44 -5.01
N VAL A 166 3.72 -2.03 -3.80
CA VAL A 166 4.67 -0.94 -3.54
C VAL A 166 6.11 -1.39 -3.78
N TRP A 167 6.92 -0.47 -4.33
CA TRP A 167 8.35 -0.64 -4.55
C TRP A 167 9.11 0.53 -3.95
N PHE A 168 10.07 0.24 -3.07
CA PHE A 168 10.86 1.30 -2.44
C PHE A 168 11.98 1.78 -3.36
N HIS A 169 11.97 3.08 -3.64
CA HIS A 169 13.03 3.73 -4.41
C HIS A 169 14.39 3.68 -3.65
N ASN A 170 15.50 3.79 -4.38
CA ASN A 170 16.86 3.75 -3.80
C ASN A 170 17.15 4.86 -2.78
N ARG A 171 16.36 5.93 -2.77
CA ARG A 171 16.45 7.02 -1.80
C ARG A 171 15.24 7.08 -0.86
N PHE A 172 14.48 6.00 -0.75
CA PHE A 172 13.25 5.97 0.06
C PHE A 172 13.52 6.42 1.49
N SER A 173 14.51 5.81 2.16
CA SER A 173 14.83 6.12 3.55
C SER A 173 15.19 7.59 3.74
N LYS A 174 16.09 8.11 2.91
CA LYS A 174 16.49 9.52 2.98
C LYS A 174 15.32 10.47 2.76
N ASN A 175 14.48 10.20 1.76
CA ASN A 175 13.36 11.08 1.42
C ASN A 175 12.28 11.02 2.52
N LEU A 176 12.04 9.84 3.10
CA LEU A 176 11.08 9.70 4.19
C LEU A 176 11.58 10.37 5.46
N ASP A 177 12.85 10.16 5.84
CA ASP A 177 13.43 10.81 7.02
C ASP A 177 13.36 12.34 6.87
N GLN A 178 13.70 12.88 5.71
CA GLN A 178 13.59 14.32 5.44
C GLN A 178 12.15 14.83 5.52
N ALA A 179 11.20 14.14 4.90
CA ALA A 179 9.78 14.55 4.94
C ALA A 179 9.20 14.44 6.36
N TRP A 180 9.68 13.50 7.16
CA TRP A 180 9.25 13.31 8.53
C TRP A 180 9.72 14.43 9.48
N ASP A 181 10.91 14.96 9.23
CA ASP A 181 11.46 16.10 9.98
C ASP A 181 10.68 17.42 9.73
N GLU A 182 9.88 17.49 8.65
CA GLU A 182 9.08 18.64 8.27
C GLU A 182 7.65 18.62 8.89
N VAL A 183 7.25 17.52 9.54
CA VAL A 183 5.92 17.29 10.13
C VAL A 183 5.95 17.51 11.63
#